data_9cc9141a7e3536d4e4cbb6b738ecbba5
#
_entry.id   9cc9141a7e3536d4e4cbb6b738ecbba5
#
_cell.length_a   1.000
_cell.length_b   1.000
_cell.length_c   1.000
_cell.angle_alpha   90.00
_cell.angle_beta   90.00
_cell.angle_gamma   90.00
#
_symmetry.space_group_name_H-M   'P 1'
#
loop_
_entity.id
_entity.type
_entity.pdbx_description
1 polymer ?
#
loop_
_entity_poly.entity_id
_entity_poly.type
_entity_poly.pdbx_seq_one_letter_code
_entity_poly.pdbx_strand_id
1 'polypeptide(L)'
;MKTNDIYAVRLEKKGVKPTAVRILVLKAMLESPCALSLIELETLLGTVNRSTIFRTLNHFLAHHVVHDIEDGSGSLKYEVCPDEDTCTVDDMHTHFYCEVCHRTFCFPSIHIPVVDLPEGFRLHSINYMVKGVCRECAARMK
;
A
#
# COMPACT_ATOMS: atom_id res chain seq x y z
N MET A 1 4.20 21.42 -16.89
CA MET A 1 3.86 20.00 -16.79
C MET A 1 2.58 19.84 -15.99
N LYS A 2 1.62 19.12 -16.51
CA LYS A 2 0.36 18.92 -15.79
C LYS A 2 0.58 17.92 -14.66
N THR A 3 -0.11 18.12 -13.55
CA THR A 3 0.02 17.28 -12.36
C THR A 3 -0.19 15.78 -12.67
N ASN A 4 -1.12 15.50 -13.59
CA ASN A 4 -1.43 14.11 -13.96
C ASN A 4 -0.30 13.40 -14.73
N ASP A 5 0.61 14.17 -15.33
CA ASP A 5 1.73 13.59 -16.07
C ASP A 5 2.67 12.78 -15.18
N ILE A 6 2.82 13.19 -13.93
CA ILE A 6 3.67 12.51 -12.95
C ILE A 6 3.15 11.09 -12.71
N TYR A 7 1.84 10.98 -12.52
CA TYR A 7 1.19 9.68 -12.28
C TYR A 7 1.22 8.81 -13.52
N ALA A 8 0.98 9.41 -14.69
CA ALA A 8 1.03 8.70 -15.96
C ALA A 8 2.42 8.10 -16.22
N VAL A 9 3.47 8.88 -16.01
CA VAL A 9 4.85 8.43 -16.18
C VAL A 9 5.16 7.28 -15.22
N ARG A 10 4.72 7.40 -13.98
CA ARG A 10 4.95 6.37 -12.96
C ARG A 10 4.29 5.05 -13.36
N LEU A 11 3.06 5.10 -13.89
CA LEU A 11 2.34 3.93 -14.36
C LEU A 11 3.04 3.30 -15.58
N GLU A 12 3.45 4.12 -16.52
CA GLU A 12 4.13 3.65 -17.73
C GLU A 12 5.44 2.93 -17.43
N LYS A 13 6.18 3.41 -16.44
CA LYS A 13 7.41 2.75 -15.98
C LYS A 13 7.15 1.33 -15.48
N LYS A 14 5.96 1.06 -14.98
CA LYS A 14 5.55 -0.26 -14.49
C LYS A 14 4.80 -1.07 -15.54
N GLY A 15 4.75 -0.58 -16.76
CA GLY A 15 4.05 -1.27 -17.86
C GLY A 15 2.54 -1.16 -17.79
N VAL A 16 2.03 -0.16 -17.09
CA VAL A 16 0.58 0.07 -16.96
C VAL A 16 0.19 1.26 -17.82
N LYS A 17 -0.79 1.03 -18.71
CA LYS A 17 -1.32 2.11 -19.55
C LYS A 17 -2.09 3.10 -18.68
N PRO A 18 -1.74 4.41 -18.73
CA PRO A 18 -2.46 5.42 -17.94
C PRO A 18 -3.88 5.59 -18.49
N THR A 19 -4.86 5.48 -17.60
CA THR A 19 -6.24 5.82 -17.89
C THR A 19 -6.70 6.78 -16.80
N ALA A 20 -7.82 7.47 -17.02
CA ALA A 20 -8.34 8.41 -16.04
C ALA A 20 -8.54 7.76 -14.67
N VAL A 21 -9.16 6.57 -14.65
CA VAL A 21 -9.39 5.85 -13.38
C VAL A 21 -8.10 5.41 -12.73
N ARG A 22 -7.16 4.88 -13.49
CA ARG A 22 -5.88 4.42 -12.96
C ARG A 22 -5.08 5.57 -12.34
N ILE A 23 -5.10 6.73 -12.99
CA ILE A 23 -4.46 7.93 -12.47
C ILE A 23 -5.14 8.37 -11.17
N LEU A 24 -6.47 8.38 -11.12
CA LEU A 24 -7.22 8.75 -9.93
C LEU A 24 -6.90 7.84 -8.75
N VAL A 25 -6.86 6.53 -8.98
CA VAL A 25 -6.56 5.57 -7.92
C VAL A 25 -5.13 5.77 -7.39
N LEU A 26 -4.17 5.87 -8.28
CA LEU A 26 -2.78 6.07 -7.89
C LEU A 26 -2.59 7.38 -7.13
N LYS A 27 -3.21 8.46 -7.61
CA LYS A 27 -3.16 9.77 -6.95
C LYS A 27 -3.72 9.71 -5.54
N ALA A 28 -4.89 9.10 -5.36
CA ALA A 28 -5.52 8.95 -4.05
C ALA A 28 -4.61 8.20 -3.08
N MET A 29 -3.98 7.13 -3.55
CA MET A 29 -3.08 6.33 -2.73
C MET A 29 -1.81 7.09 -2.35
N LEU A 30 -1.22 7.82 -3.28
CA LEU A 30 0.00 8.59 -3.02
C LEU A 30 -0.24 9.78 -2.10
N GLU A 31 -1.44 10.37 -2.13
CA GLU A 31 -1.79 11.48 -1.25
C GLU A 31 -2.17 11.03 0.16
N SER A 32 -2.44 9.76 0.34
CA SER A 32 -2.80 9.22 1.65
C SER A 32 -1.56 8.97 2.50
N PRO A 33 -1.57 9.37 3.78
CA PRO A 33 -0.47 9.05 4.69
C PRO A 33 -0.47 7.60 5.16
N CYS A 34 -1.52 6.84 4.84
CA CYS A 34 -1.72 5.47 5.31
C CYS A 34 -2.04 4.55 4.14
N ALA A 35 -1.79 3.25 4.31
CA ALA A 35 -2.29 2.26 3.39
C ALA A 35 -3.82 2.29 3.38
N LEU A 36 -4.43 2.03 2.23
CA LEU A 36 -5.88 2.15 2.05
C LEU A 36 -6.50 0.81 1.66
N SER A 37 -7.70 0.56 2.21
CA SER A 37 -8.52 -0.57 1.81
C SER A 37 -9.36 -0.22 0.58
N LEU A 38 -9.96 -1.24 -0.04
CA LEU A 38 -10.87 -1.05 -1.16
C LEU A 38 -12.03 -0.12 -0.79
N ILE A 39 -12.61 -0.32 0.40
CA ILE A 39 -13.73 0.50 0.87
C ILE A 39 -13.31 1.95 1.09
N GLU A 40 -12.13 2.15 1.67
CA GLU A 40 -11.60 3.50 1.87
C GLU A 40 -11.35 4.22 0.54
N LEU A 41 -10.84 3.50 -0.45
CA LEU A 41 -10.64 4.05 -1.80
C LEU A 41 -11.98 4.40 -2.46
N GLU A 42 -12.98 3.53 -2.30
CA GLU A 42 -14.32 3.79 -2.83
C GLU A 42 -14.90 5.07 -2.23
N THR A 43 -14.74 5.26 -0.93
CA THR A 43 -15.20 6.45 -0.23
C THR A 43 -14.48 7.70 -0.73
N LEU A 44 -13.17 7.63 -0.90
CA LEU A 44 -12.37 8.77 -1.36
C LEU A 44 -12.69 9.16 -2.80
N LEU A 45 -12.89 8.19 -3.67
CA LEU A 45 -13.09 8.43 -5.10
C LEU A 45 -14.53 8.75 -5.48
N GLY A 46 -15.49 8.40 -4.63
CA GLY A 46 -16.89 8.81 -4.75
C GLY A 46 -17.61 8.41 -6.03
N THR A 47 -17.02 8.72 -7.18
CA THR A 47 -17.64 8.53 -8.49
C THR A 47 -17.23 7.24 -9.20
N VAL A 48 -16.25 6.53 -8.65
CA VAL A 48 -15.75 5.27 -9.24
C VAL A 48 -16.33 4.11 -8.43
N ASN A 49 -16.95 3.14 -9.12
CA ASN A 49 -17.54 2.02 -8.40
C ASN A 49 -16.48 1.03 -7.91
N ARG A 50 -16.87 0.25 -6.90
CA ARG A 50 -15.99 -0.71 -6.23
C ARG A 50 -15.37 -1.72 -7.19
N SER A 51 -16.14 -2.24 -8.12
CA SER A 51 -15.66 -3.24 -9.10
C SER A 51 -14.52 -2.70 -9.95
N THR A 52 -14.64 -1.44 -10.38
CA THR A 52 -13.62 -0.80 -11.20
C THR A 52 -12.34 -0.57 -10.39
N ILE A 53 -12.49 -0.11 -9.14
CA ILE A 53 -11.34 0.09 -8.24
C ILE A 53 -10.64 -1.25 -7.98
N PHE A 54 -11.42 -2.30 -7.70
CA PHE A 54 -10.86 -3.63 -7.44
C PHE A 54 -10.06 -4.16 -8.62
N ARG A 55 -10.60 -4.05 -9.83
CA ARG A 55 -9.88 -4.45 -11.05
C ARG A 55 -8.61 -3.64 -11.26
N THR A 56 -8.66 -2.34 -10.97
CA THR A 56 -7.50 -1.46 -11.06
C THR A 56 -6.41 -1.90 -10.06
N LEU A 57 -6.79 -2.18 -8.82
CA LEU A 57 -5.86 -2.64 -7.80
C LEU A 57 -5.22 -3.99 -8.18
N ASN A 58 -5.99 -4.91 -8.72
CA ASN A 58 -5.46 -6.20 -9.16
C ASN A 58 -4.46 -6.03 -10.30
N HIS A 59 -4.75 -5.12 -11.21
CA HIS A 59 -3.82 -4.79 -12.30
C HIS A 59 -2.53 -4.16 -11.76
N PHE A 60 -2.68 -3.27 -10.79
CA PHE A 60 -1.53 -2.64 -10.11
C PHE A 60 -0.69 -3.67 -9.35
N LEU A 61 -1.33 -4.63 -8.69
CA LEU A 61 -0.61 -5.71 -8.00
C LEU A 61 0.22 -6.54 -8.98
N ALA A 62 -0.37 -6.89 -10.13
CA ALA A 62 0.30 -7.69 -11.14
C ALA A 62 1.52 -6.98 -11.74
N HIS A 63 1.51 -5.65 -11.76
CA HIS A 63 2.58 -4.84 -12.33
C HIS A 63 3.48 -4.18 -11.28
N HIS A 64 3.35 -4.57 -10.03
CA HIS A 64 4.16 -4.05 -8.92
C HIS A 64 4.04 -2.53 -8.71
N VAL A 65 2.90 -1.96 -9.07
CA VAL A 65 2.57 -0.57 -8.75
C VAL A 65 2.23 -0.45 -7.28
N VAL A 66 1.49 -1.44 -6.77
CA VAL A 66 1.12 -1.52 -5.36
C VAL A 66 1.40 -2.92 -4.83
N HIS A 67 1.46 -3.04 -3.52
CA HIS A 67 1.44 -4.33 -2.84
C HIS A 67 0.33 -4.32 -1.79
N ASP A 68 -0.12 -5.51 -1.41
CA ASP A 68 -1.19 -5.67 -0.42
C ASP A 68 -0.60 -5.96 0.95
N ILE A 69 -1.34 -5.58 1.98
CA ILE A 69 -0.92 -5.72 3.37
C ILE A 69 -2.05 -6.36 4.15
N GLU A 70 -1.74 -7.47 4.83
CA GLU A 70 -2.63 -8.08 5.79
C GLU A 70 -2.26 -7.54 7.17
N ASP A 71 -3.11 -6.69 7.73
CA ASP A 71 -2.85 -6.04 9.01
C ASP A 71 -3.59 -6.67 10.19
N GLY A 72 -4.34 -7.73 9.91
CA GLY A 72 -5.12 -8.42 10.94
C GLY A 72 -6.48 -7.81 11.19
N SER A 73 -6.85 -6.75 10.47
CA SER A 73 -8.16 -6.10 10.61
C SER A 73 -9.29 -6.88 9.94
N GLY A 74 -8.97 -7.83 9.07
CA GLY A 74 -9.93 -8.52 8.22
C GLY A 74 -10.15 -7.83 6.89
N SER A 75 -9.61 -6.63 6.71
CA SER A 75 -9.65 -5.88 5.45
C SER A 75 -8.25 -5.80 4.86
N LEU A 76 -8.11 -6.20 3.61
CA LEU A 76 -6.85 -6.08 2.91
C LEU A 76 -6.56 -4.61 2.64
N LYS A 77 -5.35 -4.16 2.94
CA LYS A 77 -4.90 -2.79 2.65
C LYS A 77 -3.91 -2.82 1.49
N TYR A 78 -3.80 -1.69 0.81
CA TYR A 78 -2.93 -1.54 -0.35
C TYR A 78 -2.00 -0.34 -0.15
N GLU A 79 -0.77 -0.49 -0.59
CA GLU A 79 0.25 0.54 -0.47
C GLU A 79 1.01 0.64 -1.79
N VAL A 80 1.36 1.86 -2.20
CA VAL A 80 2.13 2.07 -3.43
C VAL A 80 3.57 1.61 -3.20
N CYS A 81 4.07 0.79 -4.11
CA CYS A 81 5.48 0.37 -4.09
C CYS A 81 6.38 1.57 -4.37
N PRO A 82 7.61 1.58 -3.83
CA PRO A 82 8.58 2.62 -4.20
C PRO A 82 8.76 2.70 -5.72
N ASP A 83 9.14 3.87 -6.20
CA ASP A 83 9.30 4.13 -7.64
C ASP A 83 10.40 3.29 -8.29
N GLU A 84 11.18 2.59 -7.51
CA GLU A 84 12.26 1.73 -7.97
C GLU A 84 11.78 0.31 -8.24
N ASP A 85 12.49 -0.37 -9.07
CA ASP A 85 12.13 -1.50 -9.93
C ASP A 85 11.27 -2.62 -9.37
N THR A 86 11.65 -3.30 -8.35
CA THR A 86 10.90 -4.45 -7.84
C THR A 86 10.83 -4.41 -6.33
N CYS A 87 9.66 -4.73 -5.79
CA CYS A 87 9.53 -4.91 -4.36
C CYS A 87 10.20 -6.22 -3.96
N THR A 88 11.43 -6.13 -3.48
CA THR A 88 12.17 -7.28 -2.95
C THR A 88 11.98 -7.37 -1.45
N VAL A 89 12.40 -8.46 -0.85
CA VAL A 89 12.35 -8.63 0.61
C VAL A 89 13.15 -7.53 1.31
N ASP A 90 14.25 -7.08 0.72
CA ASP A 90 15.09 -6.02 1.28
C ASP A 90 14.41 -4.66 1.29
N ASP A 91 13.41 -4.47 0.43
CA ASP A 91 12.65 -3.22 0.33
C ASP A 91 11.43 -3.19 1.26
N MET A 92 11.16 -4.28 1.96
CA MET A 92 10.02 -4.37 2.85
C MET A 92 10.25 -3.56 4.13
N HIS A 93 9.19 -2.89 4.57
CA HIS A 93 9.23 -2.02 5.73
C HIS A 93 8.33 -2.55 6.83
N THR A 94 8.58 -2.05 8.05
CA THR A 94 7.69 -2.29 9.17
C THR A 94 6.40 -1.52 8.95
N HIS A 95 5.27 -2.19 9.16
CA HIS A 95 3.96 -1.56 9.15
C HIS A 95 3.39 -1.56 10.57
N PHE A 96 2.56 -0.58 10.86
CA PHE A 96 1.95 -0.43 12.17
C PHE A 96 0.44 -0.31 12.02
N TYR A 97 -0.29 -1.14 12.74
CA TYR A 97 -1.75 -1.10 12.79
C TYR A 97 -2.21 -0.53 14.12
N CYS A 98 -2.97 0.57 14.08
CA CYS A 98 -3.55 1.15 15.28
C CYS A 98 -4.86 0.44 15.63
N GLU A 99 -4.91 -0.15 16.80
CA GLU A 99 -6.09 -0.90 17.25
C GLU A 99 -7.23 0.01 17.67
N VAL A 100 -6.99 1.31 17.80
CA VAL A 100 -8.03 2.29 18.19
C VAL A 100 -8.69 2.91 16.97
N CYS A 101 -7.91 3.52 16.07
CA CYS A 101 -8.45 4.19 14.88
C CYS A 101 -8.43 3.31 13.62
N HIS A 102 -7.82 2.13 13.69
CA HIS A 102 -7.76 1.14 12.60
C HIS A 102 -7.01 1.60 11.35
N ARG A 103 -6.16 2.63 11.48
CA ARG A 103 -5.29 3.05 10.38
C ARG A 103 -4.04 2.20 10.35
N THR A 104 -3.52 1.97 9.15
CA THR A 104 -2.28 1.23 8.94
C THR A 104 -1.21 2.18 8.41
N PHE A 105 -0.13 2.29 9.16
CA PHE A 105 0.99 3.19 8.84
C PHE A 105 2.14 2.39 8.26
N CYS A 106 2.90 3.02 7.35
CA CYS A 106 4.14 2.46 6.84
C CYS A 106 5.31 3.24 7.42
N PHE A 107 6.31 2.54 7.93
CA PHE A 107 7.55 3.15 8.43
C PHE A 107 8.69 2.81 7.47
N PRO A 108 8.89 3.61 6.41
CA PRO A 108 9.88 3.27 5.38
C PRO A 108 11.32 3.23 5.88
N SER A 109 11.62 3.91 6.97
CA SER A 109 12.95 3.91 7.56
C SER A 109 13.19 2.77 8.56
N ILE A 110 12.16 1.99 8.88
CA ILE A 110 12.26 0.86 9.80
C ILE A 110 12.14 -0.42 9.00
N HIS A 111 13.29 -1.04 8.71
CA HIS A 111 13.33 -2.25 7.90
C HIS A 111 12.98 -3.50 8.71
N ILE A 112 12.42 -4.49 8.02
CA ILE A 112 12.10 -5.78 8.60
C ILE A 112 13.41 -6.54 8.85
N PRO A 113 13.59 -7.14 10.05
CA PRO A 113 14.76 -7.99 10.29
C PRO A 113 14.80 -9.17 9.32
N VAL A 114 15.98 -9.45 8.79
CA VAL A 114 16.18 -10.61 7.92
C VAL A 114 16.17 -11.87 8.78
N VAL A 115 15.39 -12.87 8.38
CA VAL A 115 15.25 -14.12 9.09
C VAL A 115 15.93 -15.24 8.30
N ASP A 116 16.82 -15.99 8.94
CA ASP A 116 17.45 -17.15 8.33
C ASP A 116 16.49 -18.34 8.42
N LEU A 117 16.18 -18.91 7.27
CA LEU A 117 15.30 -20.09 7.20
C LEU A 117 16.12 -21.37 7.16
N PRO A 118 15.54 -22.49 7.59
CA PRO A 118 16.20 -23.78 7.46
C PRO A 118 16.53 -24.09 6.01
N GLU A 119 17.52 -24.96 5.80
CA GLU A 119 17.94 -25.36 4.47
C GLU A 119 16.76 -25.90 3.66
N GLY A 120 16.68 -25.51 2.40
CA GLY A 120 15.63 -25.93 1.49
C GLY A 120 14.38 -25.06 1.49
N PHE A 121 14.24 -24.16 2.46
CA PHE A 121 13.12 -23.20 2.49
C PHE A 121 13.44 -21.99 1.63
N ARG A 122 12.45 -21.51 0.88
CA ARG A 122 12.59 -20.33 0.03
C ARG A 122 11.68 -19.22 0.53
N LEU A 123 12.27 -18.04 0.77
CA LEU A 123 11.53 -16.87 1.21
C LEU A 123 10.98 -16.12 0.00
N HIS A 124 9.66 -15.90 -0.01
CA HIS A 124 9.02 -15.07 -1.04
C HIS A 124 8.60 -13.71 -0.49
N SER A 125 8.08 -13.67 0.72
CA SER A 125 7.62 -12.42 1.33
C SER A 125 7.59 -12.54 2.84
N ILE A 126 7.64 -11.38 3.50
CA ILE A 126 7.50 -11.27 4.95
C ILE A 126 6.40 -10.25 5.23
N ASN A 127 5.47 -10.60 6.10
CA ASN A 127 4.49 -9.67 6.62
C ASN A 127 4.84 -9.35 8.07
N TYR A 128 5.44 -8.18 8.28
CA TYR A 128 5.85 -7.75 9.62
C TYR A 128 4.95 -6.61 10.07
N MET A 129 4.06 -6.92 11.00
CA MET A 129 3.03 -6.00 11.46
C MET A 129 3.15 -5.77 12.97
N VAL A 130 3.36 -4.51 13.34
CA VAL A 130 3.34 -4.09 14.74
C VAL A 130 1.95 -3.53 15.04
N LYS A 131 1.36 -3.95 16.13
CA LYS A 131 0.03 -3.51 16.54
C LYS A 131 0.09 -2.76 17.85
N GLY A 132 -0.69 -1.72 17.97
CA GLY A 132 -0.71 -0.93 19.19
C GLY A 132 -1.59 0.29 19.02
N VAL A 133 -1.15 1.41 19.58
CA VAL A 133 -1.90 2.67 19.55
C VAL A 133 -1.03 3.73 18.86
N CYS A 134 -1.57 4.40 17.84
CA CYS A 134 -0.82 5.42 17.11
C CYS A 134 -0.65 6.68 17.97
N ARG A 135 0.24 7.57 17.51
CA ARG A 135 0.57 8.80 18.24
C ARG A 135 -0.66 9.64 18.59
N GLU A 136 -1.56 9.83 17.62
CA GLU A 136 -2.76 10.64 17.82
C GLU A 136 -3.71 10.02 18.82
N CYS A 137 -3.96 8.71 18.71
CA CYS A 137 -4.84 8.01 19.64
C CYS A 137 -4.23 7.94 21.04
N ALA A 138 -2.92 7.72 21.14
CA ALA A 138 -2.24 7.70 22.43
C ALA A 138 -2.36 9.05 23.14
N ALA A 139 -2.27 10.15 22.40
CA ALA A 139 -2.42 11.50 22.96
C ALA A 139 -3.84 11.74 23.50
N ARG A 140 -4.84 11.12 22.90
CA ARG A 140 -6.25 11.25 23.34
C ARG A 140 -6.60 10.37 24.52
N MET A 141 -5.77 9.40 24.85
CA MET A 141 -6.05 8.41 25.90
C MET A 141 -5.57 8.82 27.29
N LYS A 142 -5.16 10.04 27.47
CA LYS A 142 -4.76 10.54 28.80
C LYS A 142 -5.94 10.66 29.75
#